data_27252e829f2d001ac04be5a7d8a827fc
#
_entry.id   27252e829f2d001ac04be5a7d8a827fc
#
_cell.length_a   1.000
_cell.length_b   1.000
_cell.length_c   1.000
_cell.angle_alpha   90.00
_cell.angle_beta   90.00
_cell.angle_gamma   90.00
#
_symmetry.space_group_name_H-M   'P 1'
#
loop_
_entity.id
_entity.type
_entity.pdbx_description
1 polymer ?
#
loop_
_entity_poly.entity_id
_entity_poly.type
_entity_poly.pdbx_seq_one_letter_code
_entity_poly.pdbx_strand_id
1 'polypeptide(L)'
;MRHFVQQMNSGEAWTALPLRIAIAQPGGPVEQAFFDAFLAEIGDGLRQAGPLDGVFVVSHGAALATGSDDPDGDLFALIRQQVGPKVPIVGVFDLHANVSHKMVENLDVFVGYLENPHTDVRERGVEAARHMRELLAGGRSAVALVKLPLTPPSITLLTAEGPYADIIREGQKHVGGDIMNVSVMAGFVFSDCPKNGYSVIVTARNGNRSAAAALACELAELTWSMRNRFRKTMTTLAEAVALAKAAGADPALPAVLLADVGDNPGGGSRGNTSHLLQALIAADVQGAVLGVFNDEALAGEAQRRGIGASFKAKFNSAEEDSLSQPFEAQAKVLA
;
A
#
# COMPACT_ATOMS: atom_id res chain seq x y z
N MET A 1 11.59 5.63 -7.91
CA MET A 1 12.16 6.73 -8.71
C MET A 1 13.68 6.63 -8.87
N ARG A 2 14.51 6.65 -7.81
CA ARG A 2 16.00 6.64 -7.93
C ARG A 2 16.54 5.55 -8.86
N HIS A 3 16.09 4.31 -8.72
CA HIS A 3 16.59 3.16 -9.49
C HIS A 3 16.09 3.16 -10.95
N PHE A 4 14.92 3.73 -11.21
CA PHE A 4 14.48 4.02 -12.57
C PHE A 4 15.47 4.96 -13.28
N VAL A 5 15.79 6.09 -12.65
CA VAL A 5 16.74 7.07 -13.19
C VAL A 5 18.14 6.44 -13.41
N GLN A 6 18.62 5.65 -12.44
CA GLN A 6 19.91 4.96 -12.59
C GLN A 6 19.92 3.99 -13.78
N GLN A 7 18.83 3.23 -13.96
CA GLN A 7 18.70 2.29 -15.10
C GLN A 7 18.56 3.05 -16.42
N MET A 8 17.82 4.16 -16.45
CA MET A 8 17.76 5.01 -17.63
C MET A 8 19.13 5.59 -18.01
N ASN A 9 19.95 5.95 -17.03
CA ASN A 9 21.31 6.48 -17.25
C ASN A 9 22.30 5.44 -17.79
N SER A 10 21.99 4.15 -17.73
CA SER A 10 22.86 3.09 -18.26
C SER A 10 22.65 2.80 -19.77
N GLY A 11 21.72 3.51 -20.41
CA GLY A 11 21.42 3.36 -21.82
C GLY A 11 21.70 4.64 -22.63
N GLU A 12 20.92 4.87 -23.67
CA GLU A 12 21.00 6.06 -24.51
C GLU A 12 20.76 7.35 -23.68
N ALA A 13 21.38 8.44 -24.12
CA ALA A 13 21.23 9.75 -23.47
C ALA A 13 19.75 10.16 -23.40
N TRP A 14 19.35 10.71 -22.27
CA TRP A 14 17.99 11.19 -22.03
C TRP A 14 18.01 12.37 -21.05
N THR A 15 16.92 13.11 -20.99
CA THR A 15 16.75 14.24 -20.07
C THR A 15 15.56 13.97 -19.16
N ALA A 16 15.79 14.00 -17.86
CA ALA A 16 14.73 13.89 -16.86
C ALA A 16 14.14 15.28 -16.58
N LEU A 17 12.81 15.38 -16.66
CA LEU A 17 12.03 16.56 -16.27
C LEU A 17 11.17 16.20 -15.06
N PRO A 18 11.68 16.37 -13.82
CA PRO A 18 10.88 16.09 -12.63
C PRO A 18 9.80 17.16 -12.47
N LEU A 19 8.54 16.72 -12.30
CA LEU A 19 7.42 17.63 -12.09
C LEU A 19 7.13 17.82 -10.61
N ARG A 20 6.66 16.78 -9.93
CA ARG A 20 6.22 16.86 -8.55
C ARG A 20 6.39 15.54 -7.80
N ILE A 21 6.63 15.63 -6.51
CA ILE A 21 6.54 14.54 -5.55
C ILE A 21 5.63 15.00 -4.42
N ALA A 22 4.61 14.20 -4.10
CA ALA A 22 3.78 14.37 -2.93
C ALA A 22 3.80 13.05 -2.14
N ILE A 23 4.11 13.11 -0.86
CA ILE A 23 4.17 11.97 0.06
C ILE A 23 3.51 12.37 1.35
N ALA A 24 2.60 11.54 1.84
CA ALA A 24 2.02 11.66 3.16
C ALA A 24 2.06 10.30 3.86
N GLN A 25 1.97 10.30 5.18
CA GLN A 25 1.72 9.07 5.94
C GLN A 25 0.30 8.57 5.62
N PRO A 26 0.05 7.25 5.67
CA PRO A 26 -1.30 6.72 5.55
C PRO A 26 -2.24 7.38 6.57
N GLY A 27 -3.45 7.73 6.12
CA GLY A 27 -4.44 8.45 6.92
C GLY A 27 -5.79 8.47 6.21
N GLY A 28 -6.62 9.45 6.54
CA GLY A 28 -7.91 9.67 5.89
C GLY A 28 -7.77 10.15 4.44
N PRO A 29 -8.92 10.40 3.75
CA PRO A 29 -8.91 10.93 2.40
C PRO A 29 -8.15 12.26 2.31
N VAL A 30 -7.48 12.47 1.18
CA VAL A 30 -6.82 13.74 0.86
C VAL A 30 -7.88 14.82 0.66
N GLU A 31 -7.65 16.00 1.23
CA GLU A 31 -8.52 17.15 1.01
C GLU A 31 -8.63 17.48 -0.49
N GLN A 32 -9.86 17.60 -1.00
CA GLN A 32 -10.11 17.82 -2.43
C GLN A 32 -9.38 19.05 -2.97
N ALA A 33 -9.37 20.13 -2.21
CA ALA A 33 -8.69 21.38 -2.62
C ALA A 33 -7.19 21.19 -2.84
N PHE A 34 -6.53 20.37 -1.99
CA PHE A 34 -5.13 20.00 -2.18
C PHE A 34 -4.95 19.16 -3.44
N PHE A 35 -5.83 18.15 -3.63
CA PHE A 35 -5.75 17.27 -4.79
C PHE A 35 -5.97 18.02 -6.10
N ASP A 36 -6.94 18.92 -6.15
CA ASP A 36 -7.19 19.79 -7.32
C ASP A 36 -5.98 20.68 -7.63
N ALA A 37 -5.36 21.27 -6.62
CA ALA A 37 -4.15 22.07 -6.79
C ALA A 37 -2.98 21.23 -7.29
N PHE A 38 -2.83 20.00 -6.78
CA PHE A 38 -1.81 19.05 -7.23
C PHE A 38 -2.01 18.66 -8.70
N LEU A 39 -3.24 18.35 -9.11
CA LEU A 39 -3.55 18.04 -10.52
C LEU A 39 -3.30 19.25 -11.43
N ALA A 40 -3.66 20.44 -10.99
CA ALA A 40 -3.39 21.68 -11.75
C ALA A 40 -1.88 21.89 -11.94
N GLU A 41 -1.09 21.72 -10.89
CA GLU A 41 0.38 21.83 -10.93
C GLU A 41 1.00 20.81 -11.91
N ILE A 42 0.54 19.55 -11.87
CA ILE A 42 1.00 18.51 -12.81
C ILE A 42 0.62 18.88 -14.25
N GLY A 43 -0.62 19.32 -14.48
CA GLY A 43 -1.08 19.74 -15.81
C GLY A 43 -0.30 20.93 -16.37
N ASP A 44 -0.02 21.93 -15.53
CA ASP A 44 0.80 23.09 -15.89
C ASP A 44 2.24 22.66 -16.21
N GLY A 45 2.83 21.80 -15.38
CA GLY A 45 4.17 21.29 -15.58
C GLY A 45 4.30 20.51 -16.89
N LEU A 46 3.33 19.67 -17.23
CA LEU A 46 3.30 18.95 -18.51
C LEU A 46 3.19 19.87 -19.71
N ARG A 47 2.36 20.92 -19.63
CA ARG A 47 2.24 21.93 -20.70
C ARG A 47 3.53 22.73 -20.88
N GLN A 48 4.18 23.12 -19.80
CA GLN A 48 5.45 23.87 -19.83
C GLN A 48 6.62 23.02 -20.32
N ALA A 49 6.61 21.70 -20.05
CA ALA A 49 7.63 20.79 -20.52
C ALA A 49 7.68 20.68 -22.06
N GLY A 50 6.57 20.97 -22.74
CA GLY A 50 6.45 20.81 -24.19
C GLY A 50 6.38 19.33 -24.60
N PRO A 51 6.83 18.95 -25.82
CA PRO A 51 6.80 17.58 -26.27
C PRO A 51 7.65 16.66 -25.39
N LEU A 52 7.05 15.56 -24.95
CA LEU A 52 7.70 14.52 -24.13
C LEU A 52 7.74 13.20 -24.90
N ASP A 53 8.81 12.43 -24.71
CA ASP A 53 8.96 11.09 -25.32
C ASP A 53 8.38 9.98 -24.42
N GLY A 54 8.23 10.23 -23.12
CA GLY A 54 7.65 9.27 -22.18
C GLY A 54 7.36 9.90 -20.82
N VAL A 55 6.47 9.28 -20.05
CA VAL A 55 6.13 9.68 -18.68
C VAL A 55 6.28 8.49 -17.73
N PHE A 56 6.97 8.72 -16.63
CA PHE A 56 7.11 7.74 -15.54
C PHE A 56 6.46 8.25 -14.27
N VAL A 57 5.61 7.42 -13.68
CA VAL A 57 4.87 7.74 -12.45
C VAL A 57 5.12 6.67 -11.39
N VAL A 58 5.34 7.09 -10.16
CA VAL A 58 5.29 6.21 -8.99
C VAL A 58 4.09 6.62 -8.17
N SER A 59 3.13 5.72 -8.00
CA SER A 59 1.96 5.93 -7.16
C SER A 59 1.78 4.76 -6.19
N HIS A 60 1.20 5.00 -5.02
CA HIS A 60 0.73 3.90 -4.19
C HIS A 60 -0.42 3.15 -4.89
N GLY A 61 -1.36 3.86 -5.47
CA GLY A 61 -2.51 3.28 -6.17
C GLY A 61 -3.75 3.07 -5.32
N ALA A 62 -3.74 3.49 -4.05
CA ALA A 62 -4.89 3.37 -3.15
C ALA A 62 -5.34 4.72 -2.58
N ALA A 63 -5.02 5.82 -3.24
CA ALA A 63 -5.42 7.14 -2.80
C ALA A 63 -6.94 7.32 -2.85
N LEU A 64 -7.45 8.07 -1.86
CA LEU A 64 -8.80 8.64 -1.83
C LEU A 64 -8.71 10.14 -1.62
N ALA A 65 -9.64 10.89 -2.18
CA ALA A 65 -9.82 12.29 -1.86
C ALA A 65 -11.27 12.55 -1.42
N THR A 66 -11.50 13.66 -0.72
CA THR A 66 -12.84 13.95 -0.17
C THR A 66 -13.92 14.16 -1.25
N GLY A 67 -13.52 14.37 -2.50
CA GLY A 67 -14.40 14.49 -3.67
C GLY A 67 -14.08 13.52 -4.81
N SER A 68 -13.17 12.56 -4.62
CA SER A 68 -12.84 11.55 -5.62
C SER A 68 -12.53 10.20 -4.99
N ASP A 69 -13.22 9.16 -5.46
CA ASP A 69 -12.94 7.76 -5.09
C ASP A 69 -11.76 7.16 -5.88
N ASP A 70 -11.25 7.87 -6.89
CA ASP A 70 -10.19 7.40 -7.76
C ASP A 70 -9.17 8.48 -8.15
N PRO A 71 -8.49 9.11 -7.18
CA PRO A 71 -7.48 10.13 -7.45
C PRO A 71 -6.32 9.63 -8.34
N ASP A 72 -5.93 8.35 -8.18
CA ASP A 72 -4.90 7.75 -9.03
C ASP A 72 -5.37 7.71 -10.50
N GLY A 73 -6.60 7.27 -10.75
CA GLY A 73 -7.19 7.26 -12.09
C GLY A 73 -7.34 8.66 -12.68
N ASP A 74 -7.70 9.66 -11.86
CA ASP A 74 -7.81 11.06 -12.27
C ASP A 74 -6.44 11.60 -12.72
N LEU A 75 -5.38 11.30 -11.96
CA LEU A 75 -4.01 11.67 -12.30
C LEU A 75 -3.57 11.07 -13.64
N PHE A 76 -3.74 9.75 -13.82
CA PHE A 76 -3.34 9.08 -15.06
C PHE A 76 -4.15 9.56 -16.27
N ALA A 77 -5.45 9.83 -16.10
CA ALA A 77 -6.30 10.40 -17.15
C ALA A 77 -5.85 11.81 -17.54
N LEU A 78 -5.52 12.66 -16.55
CA LEU A 78 -4.96 13.99 -16.81
C LEU A 78 -3.64 13.90 -17.59
N ILE A 79 -2.72 13.04 -17.16
CA ILE A 79 -1.42 12.86 -17.84
C ILE A 79 -1.67 12.43 -19.28
N ARG A 80 -2.49 11.40 -19.51
CA ARG A 80 -2.82 10.89 -20.84
C ARG A 80 -3.44 11.97 -21.72
N GLN A 81 -4.34 12.77 -21.19
CA GLN A 81 -4.95 13.88 -21.90
C GLN A 81 -3.92 14.93 -22.35
N GLN A 82 -2.93 15.25 -21.52
CA GLN A 82 -1.91 16.25 -21.81
C GLN A 82 -0.87 15.75 -22.83
N VAL A 83 -0.40 14.50 -22.68
CA VAL A 83 0.68 13.99 -23.53
C VAL A 83 0.18 13.31 -24.81
N GLY A 84 -1.11 12.98 -24.88
CA GLY A 84 -1.74 12.32 -26.03
C GLY A 84 -1.52 10.80 -26.07
N PRO A 85 -2.10 10.12 -27.06
CA PRO A 85 -2.18 8.66 -27.08
C PRO A 85 -0.87 7.94 -27.49
N LYS A 86 0.15 8.66 -27.93
CA LYS A 86 1.38 8.08 -28.48
C LYS A 86 2.54 8.07 -27.48
N VAL A 87 2.51 8.94 -26.48
CA VAL A 87 3.57 9.03 -25.47
C VAL A 87 3.39 7.91 -24.45
N PRO A 88 4.37 7.01 -24.28
CA PRO A 88 4.25 5.92 -23.32
C PRO A 88 4.20 6.44 -21.88
N ILE A 89 3.28 5.87 -21.09
CA ILE A 89 3.14 6.11 -19.67
C ILE A 89 3.39 4.80 -18.94
N VAL A 90 4.45 4.78 -18.12
CA VAL A 90 4.83 3.62 -17.29
C VAL A 90 4.58 3.96 -15.82
N GLY A 91 3.80 3.14 -15.13
CA GLY A 91 3.47 3.30 -13.71
C GLY A 91 4.07 2.20 -12.83
N VAL A 92 4.59 2.58 -11.65
CA VAL A 92 4.99 1.64 -10.59
C VAL A 92 4.06 1.82 -9.40
N PHE A 93 3.56 0.69 -8.86
CA PHE A 93 2.53 0.67 -7.83
C PHE A 93 2.88 -0.27 -6.68
N ASP A 94 2.43 0.11 -5.49
CA ASP A 94 2.41 -0.78 -4.33
C ASP A 94 1.43 -1.94 -4.56
N LEU A 95 1.72 -3.12 -4.02
CA LEU A 95 0.83 -4.28 -4.16
C LEU A 95 -0.52 -4.11 -3.45
N HIS A 96 -0.65 -3.13 -2.55
CA HIS A 96 -1.93 -2.74 -1.93
C HIS A 96 -2.75 -1.78 -2.80
N ALA A 97 -2.38 -1.54 -4.05
CA ALA A 97 -3.14 -0.67 -4.95
C ALA A 97 -4.59 -1.17 -5.13
N ASN A 98 -5.54 -0.24 -5.03
CA ASN A 98 -6.94 -0.42 -5.43
C ASN A 98 -7.08 0.01 -6.89
N VAL A 99 -6.84 -0.92 -7.82
CA VAL A 99 -6.72 -0.62 -9.24
C VAL A 99 -8.08 -0.38 -9.88
N SER A 100 -8.23 0.75 -10.55
CA SER A 100 -9.42 1.07 -11.36
C SER A 100 -9.18 0.79 -12.85
N HIS A 101 -10.27 0.67 -13.61
CA HIS A 101 -10.20 0.64 -15.07
C HIS A 101 -9.58 1.93 -15.62
N LYS A 102 -9.93 3.08 -15.03
CA LYS A 102 -9.41 4.38 -15.42
C LYS A 102 -7.89 4.48 -15.29
N MET A 103 -7.28 3.89 -14.23
CA MET A 103 -5.82 3.80 -14.11
C MET A 103 -5.22 3.02 -15.28
N VAL A 104 -5.74 1.81 -15.54
CA VAL A 104 -5.18 0.89 -16.54
C VAL A 104 -5.37 1.38 -17.97
N GLU A 105 -6.50 2.00 -18.29
CA GLU A 105 -6.80 2.56 -19.61
C GLU A 105 -5.88 3.72 -20.00
N ASN A 106 -5.25 4.38 -19.02
CA ASN A 106 -4.36 5.51 -19.24
C ASN A 106 -2.88 5.17 -19.07
N LEU A 107 -2.54 3.87 -18.94
CA LEU A 107 -1.17 3.35 -18.83
C LEU A 107 -0.81 2.49 -20.03
N ASP A 108 0.48 2.49 -20.38
CA ASP A 108 1.04 1.56 -21.37
C ASP A 108 1.73 0.37 -20.68
N VAL A 109 2.29 0.56 -19.49
CA VAL A 109 2.83 -0.52 -18.65
C VAL A 109 2.50 -0.28 -17.20
N PHE A 110 1.95 -1.30 -16.56
CA PHE A 110 1.69 -1.35 -15.12
C PHE A 110 2.72 -2.26 -14.44
N VAL A 111 3.47 -1.75 -13.47
CA VAL A 111 4.48 -2.53 -12.72
C VAL A 111 4.12 -2.49 -11.24
N GLY A 112 3.63 -3.60 -10.70
CA GLY A 112 3.31 -3.74 -9.28
C GLY A 112 4.47 -4.32 -8.47
N TYR A 113 4.55 -4.00 -7.18
CA TYR A 113 5.44 -4.69 -6.26
C TYR A 113 5.09 -6.18 -6.19
N LEU A 114 6.09 -7.04 -6.03
CA LEU A 114 5.95 -8.49 -5.92
C LEU A 114 6.20 -9.01 -4.51
N GLU A 115 6.74 -8.17 -3.62
CA GLU A 115 7.15 -8.58 -2.29
C GLU A 115 6.45 -7.79 -1.19
N ASN A 116 6.00 -8.54 -0.18
CA ASN A 116 5.48 -8.03 1.07
C ASN A 116 6.17 -8.76 2.25
N PRO A 117 7.02 -8.08 3.05
CA PRO A 117 7.36 -6.63 3.02
C PRO A 117 7.97 -6.17 1.69
N HIS A 118 7.86 -4.87 1.38
CA HIS A 118 8.25 -4.24 0.11
C HIS A 118 9.79 -4.16 -0.05
N THR A 119 10.44 -5.28 -0.31
CA THR A 119 11.89 -5.39 -0.44
C THR A 119 12.36 -5.23 -1.89
N ASP A 120 11.46 -5.32 -2.86
CA ASP A 120 11.73 -5.29 -4.30
C ASP A 120 11.52 -3.93 -5.00
N VAL A 121 11.34 -2.85 -4.24
CA VAL A 121 11.11 -1.49 -4.79
C VAL A 121 12.18 -1.06 -5.81
N ARG A 122 13.43 -1.51 -5.58
CA ARG A 122 14.56 -1.26 -6.49
C ARG A 122 14.35 -1.96 -7.83
N GLU A 123 14.05 -3.24 -7.79
CA GLU A 123 13.87 -4.11 -8.95
C GLU A 123 12.70 -3.62 -9.81
N ARG A 124 11.61 -3.19 -9.17
CA ARG A 124 10.44 -2.61 -9.88
C ARG A 124 10.80 -1.32 -10.60
N GLY A 125 11.62 -0.46 -10.00
CA GLY A 125 12.13 0.74 -10.68
C GLY A 125 13.01 0.44 -11.88
N VAL A 126 13.87 -0.58 -11.77
CA VAL A 126 14.72 -1.06 -12.88
C VAL A 126 13.87 -1.67 -14.00
N GLU A 127 12.88 -2.48 -13.66
CA GLU A 127 11.96 -3.08 -14.62
C GLU A 127 11.17 -2.02 -15.39
N ALA A 128 10.58 -1.05 -14.69
CA ALA A 128 9.86 0.05 -15.31
C ALA A 128 10.73 0.83 -16.32
N ALA A 129 12.02 1.06 -15.98
CA ALA A 129 12.95 1.71 -16.89
C ALA A 129 13.25 0.88 -18.15
N ARG A 130 13.38 -0.45 -18.00
CA ARG A 130 13.57 -1.36 -19.16
C ARG A 130 12.37 -1.31 -20.09
N HIS A 131 11.15 -1.35 -19.54
CA HIS A 131 9.93 -1.24 -20.33
C HIS A 131 9.80 0.13 -20.98
N MET A 132 10.14 1.21 -20.29
CA MET A 132 10.19 2.56 -20.89
C MET A 132 11.15 2.57 -22.09
N ARG A 133 12.36 2.02 -21.95
CA ARG A 133 13.33 1.92 -23.07
C ARG A 133 12.79 1.12 -24.24
N GLU A 134 12.11 0.01 -23.99
CA GLU A 134 11.49 -0.82 -25.02
C GLU A 134 10.42 -0.02 -25.80
N LEU A 135 9.57 0.74 -25.08
CA LEU A 135 8.54 1.58 -25.70
C LEU A 135 9.13 2.76 -26.49
N LEU A 136 10.17 3.42 -25.96
CA LEU A 136 10.87 4.51 -26.65
C LEU A 136 11.58 4.03 -27.94
N ALA A 137 11.99 2.79 -27.98
CA ALA A 137 12.55 2.16 -29.20
C ALA A 137 11.49 1.76 -30.23
N GLY A 138 10.23 2.16 -30.04
CA GLY A 138 9.12 1.88 -30.98
C GLY A 138 8.32 0.62 -30.62
N GLY A 139 8.58 0.00 -29.47
CA GLY A 139 7.76 -1.10 -28.97
C GLY A 139 6.33 -0.63 -28.69
N ARG A 140 5.40 -1.60 -28.69
CA ARG A 140 4.00 -1.38 -28.34
C ARG A 140 3.58 -2.33 -27.24
N SER A 141 2.66 -1.90 -26.39
CA SER A 141 2.11 -2.73 -25.31
C SER A 141 0.58 -2.76 -25.38
N ALA A 142 0.00 -3.70 -24.68
CA ALA A 142 -1.41 -3.71 -24.32
C ALA A 142 -1.55 -4.20 -22.88
N VAL A 143 -2.37 -3.52 -22.11
CA VAL A 143 -2.66 -3.86 -20.71
C VAL A 143 -4.06 -4.45 -20.61
N ALA A 144 -4.18 -5.53 -19.85
CA ALA A 144 -5.45 -6.13 -19.46
C ALA A 144 -5.59 -6.15 -17.93
N LEU A 145 -6.81 -5.95 -17.47
CA LEU A 145 -7.18 -5.95 -16.04
C LEU A 145 -8.33 -6.92 -15.83
N VAL A 146 -8.21 -7.77 -14.82
CA VAL A 146 -9.33 -8.52 -14.25
C VAL A 146 -9.43 -8.19 -12.77
N LYS A 147 -10.60 -7.72 -12.34
CA LYS A 147 -10.90 -7.48 -10.92
C LYS A 147 -11.69 -8.65 -10.34
N LEU A 148 -11.39 -8.99 -9.10
CA LEU A 148 -12.10 -10.01 -8.35
C LEU A 148 -12.83 -9.38 -7.15
N PRO A 149 -14.05 -9.86 -6.83
CA PRO A 149 -14.76 -9.46 -5.61
C PRO A 149 -14.14 -10.16 -4.39
N LEU A 150 -12.87 -9.86 -4.15
CA LEU A 150 -12.04 -10.45 -3.10
C LEU A 150 -11.22 -9.36 -2.43
N THR A 151 -11.35 -9.22 -1.12
CA THR A 151 -10.58 -8.29 -0.27
C THR A 151 -9.87 -9.12 0.80
N PRO A 152 -8.68 -9.68 0.51
CA PRO A 152 -7.99 -10.52 1.46
C PRO A 152 -7.49 -9.70 2.66
N PRO A 153 -7.55 -10.25 3.89
CA PRO A 153 -6.94 -9.61 5.05
C PRO A 153 -5.44 -9.37 4.82
N SER A 154 -4.93 -8.22 5.22
CA SER A 154 -3.52 -7.84 5.01
C SER A 154 -2.51 -8.86 5.57
N ILE A 155 -2.86 -9.53 6.66
CA ILE A 155 -2.05 -10.60 7.28
C ILE A 155 -1.89 -11.87 6.41
N THR A 156 -2.63 -11.98 5.31
CA THR A 156 -2.55 -13.11 4.35
C THR A 156 -1.77 -12.76 3.09
N LEU A 157 -1.18 -11.57 3.05
CA LEU A 157 -0.48 -11.03 1.89
C LEU A 157 1.04 -11.22 1.94
N LEU A 158 1.54 -12.11 2.79
CA LEU A 158 2.95 -12.49 2.74
C LEU A 158 3.31 -13.08 1.39
N THR A 159 4.50 -12.72 0.88
CA THR A 159 5.01 -13.21 -0.42
C THR A 159 6.11 -14.26 -0.26
N ALA A 160 6.57 -14.52 0.98
CA ALA A 160 7.43 -15.65 1.28
C ALA A 160 6.67 -16.99 1.15
N GLU A 161 5.41 -17.01 1.58
CA GLU A 161 4.55 -18.21 1.58
C GLU A 161 3.06 -17.84 1.51
N GLY A 162 2.21 -18.83 1.31
CA GLY A 162 0.76 -18.65 1.33
C GLY A 162 0.15 -18.41 -0.04
N PRO A 163 -1.19 -18.20 -0.10
CA PRO A 163 -1.93 -18.14 -1.36
C PRO A 163 -1.48 -16.97 -2.25
N TYR A 164 -1.17 -15.82 -1.66
CA TYR A 164 -0.71 -14.65 -2.40
C TYR A 164 0.65 -14.90 -3.07
N ALA A 165 1.59 -15.49 -2.32
CA ALA A 165 2.89 -15.89 -2.84
C ALA A 165 2.75 -16.90 -4.00
N ASP A 166 1.85 -17.87 -3.88
CA ASP A 166 1.64 -18.89 -4.90
C ASP A 166 1.15 -18.28 -6.21
N ILE A 167 0.20 -17.34 -6.14
CA ILE A 167 -0.37 -16.65 -7.31
C ILE A 167 0.69 -15.76 -7.98
N ILE A 168 1.46 -14.98 -7.20
CA ILE A 168 2.55 -14.16 -7.75
C ILE A 168 3.57 -15.06 -8.45
N ARG A 169 4.03 -16.13 -7.80
CA ARG A 169 5.00 -17.06 -8.39
C ARG A 169 4.49 -17.69 -9.67
N GLU A 170 3.20 -18.06 -9.73
CA GLU A 170 2.62 -18.57 -10.96
C GLU A 170 2.64 -17.51 -12.07
N GLY A 171 2.17 -16.29 -11.78
CA GLY A 171 2.20 -15.20 -12.73
C GLY A 171 3.60 -14.89 -13.27
N GLN A 172 4.62 -14.91 -12.41
CA GLN A 172 6.00 -14.59 -12.80
C GLN A 172 6.61 -15.66 -13.74
N LYS A 173 6.12 -16.90 -13.80
CA LYS A 173 6.57 -17.91 -14.76
C LYS A 173 6.24 -17.55 -16.22
N HIS A 174 5.23 -16.73 -16.42
CA HIS A 174 4.77 -16.31 -17.74
C HIS A 174 5.49 -15.05 -18.26
N VAL A 175 6.24 -14.35 -17.41
CA VAL A 175 6.97 -13.14 -17.83
C VAL A 175 8.11 -13.51 -18.78
N GLY A 176 8.07 -12.95 -19.97
CA GLY A 176 8.99 -13.22 -21.08
C GLY A 176 8.22 -13.37 -22.38
N GLY A 177 8.92 -13.47 -23.51
CA GLY A 177 8.29 -13.54 -24.83
C GLY A 177 7.28 -12.41 -25.02
N ASP A 178 6.02 -12.75 -25.26
CA ASP A 178 4.94 -11.78 -25.47
C ASP A 178 4.49 -11.07 -24.17
N ILE A 179 4.76 -11.61 -23.00
CA ILE A 179 4.33 -11.01 -21.73
C ILE A 179 5.45 -10.14 -21.15
N MET A 180 5.19 -8.85 -21.02
CA MET A 180 6.11 -7.87 -20.44
C MET A 180 6.10 -7.91 -18.93
N ASN A 181 4.92 -7.91 -18.33
CA ASN A 181 4.74 -7.85 -16.88
C ASN A 181 3.45 -8.56 -16.47
N VAL A 182 3.50 -9.15 -15.28
CA VAL A 182 2.33 -9.65 -14.54
C VAL A 182 2.37 -9.03 -13.16
N SER A 183 1.35 -8.27 -12.83
CA SER A 183 1.17 -7.61 -11.54
C SER A 183 -0.10 -8.12 -10.87
N VAL A 184 0.03 -8.54 -9.62
CA VAL A 184 -1.07 -9.06 -8.82
C VAL A 184 -1.27 -8.13 -7.62
N MET A 185 -2.33 -7.34 -7.66
CA MET A 185 -2.62 -6.34 -6.63
C MET A 185 -3.67 -6.86 -5.66
N ALA A 186 -3.34 -6.91 -4.39
CA ALA A 186 -4.23 -7.43 -3.36
C ALA A 186 -5.36 -6.47 -2.99
N GLY A 187 -5.20 -5.20 -3.29
CA GLY A 187 -6.05 -4.12 -2.80
C GLY A 187 -5.71 -3.70 -1.38
N PHE A 188 -6.22 -2.56 -0.97
CA PHE A 188 -6.07 -2.02 0.38
C PHE A 188 -7.40 -2.16 1.12
N VAL A 189 -7.52 -3.22 1.92
CA VAL A 189 -8.77 -3.63 2.58
C VAL A 189 -9.38 -2.57 3.50
N PHE A 190 -8.56 -1.67 4.04
CA PHE A 190 -9.02 -0.59 4.94
C PHE A 190 -9.62 0.60 4.20
N SER A 191 -9.54 0.65 2.87
CA SER A 191 -10.07 1.72 2.05
C SER A 191 -11.48 1.37 1.59
N ASP A 192 -12.49 2.05 2.14
CA ASP A 192 -13.90 1.86 1.75
C ASP A 192 -14.19 2.67 0.48
N CYS A 193 -13.96 2.05 -0.68
CA CYS A 193 -14.18 2.68 -1.97
C CYS A 193 -14.61 1.66 -3.04
N PRO A 194 -15.32 2.10 -4.09
CA PRO A 194 -15.83 1.22 -5.16
C PRO A 194 -14.72 0.47 -5.93
N LYS A 195 -13.51 1.04 -5.98
CA LYS A 195 -12.37 0.43 -6.68
C LYS A 195 -11.60 -0.59 -5.83
N ASN A 196 -11.95 -0.79 -4.55
CA ASN A 196 -11.29 -1.76 -3.68
C ASN A 196 -11.41 -3.19 -4.25
N GLY A 197 -10.43 -4.00 -3.95
CA GLY A 197 -10.43 -5.42 -4.26
C GLY A 197 -9.24 -5.89 -5.09
N TYR A 198 -9.11 -7.20 -5.12
CA TYR A 198 -8.04 -7.91 -5.79
C TYR A 198 -8.06 -7.68 -7.30
N SER A 199 -6.90 -7.50 -7.88
CA SER A 199 -6.75 -7.23 -9.31
C SER A 199 -5.58 -7.99 -9.90
N VAL A 200 -5.76 -8.55 -11.08
CA VAL A 200 -4.71 -9.14 -11.91
C VAL A 200 -4.52 -8.25 -13.13
N ILE A 201 -3.31 -7.75 -13.32
CA ILE A 201 -2.94 -6.88 -14.42
C ILE A 201 -1.83 -7.56 -15.22
N VAL A 202 -2.02 -7.69 -16.53
CA VAL A 202 -1.03 -8.25 -17.44
C VAL A 202 -0.74 -7.24 -18.52
N THR A 203 0.54 -6.99 -18.77
CA THR A 203 1.02 -6.17 -19.88
C THR A 203 1.68 -7.08 -20.91
N ALA A 204 1.23 -7.04 -22.15
CA ALA A 204 1.80 -7.80 -23.26
C ALA A 204 2.45 -6.90 -24.30
N ARG A 205 3.47 -7.44 -25.01
CA ARG A 205 4.18 -6.80 -26.13
C ARG A 205 3.33 -6.74 -27.38
N ASN A 206 3.78 -5.96 -28.33
CA ASN A 206 3.24 -5.86 -29.69
C ASN A 206 1.75 -5.47 -29.74
N GLY A 207 1.21 -4.89 -28.67
CA GLY A 207 -0.22 -4.61 -28.57
C GLY A 207 -1.08 -5.87 -28.47
N ASN A 208 -0.52 -7.01 -28.05
CA ASN A 208 -1.22 -8.29 -27.98
C ASN A 208 -2.19 -8.34 -26.78
N ARG A 209 -3.30 -7.61 -26.91
CA ARG A 209 -4.37 -7.53 -25.90
C ARG A 209 -4.97 -8.91 -25.60
N SER A 210 -5.07 -9.78 -26.62
CA SER A 210 -5.62 -11.13 -26.42
C SER A 210 -4.76 -11.97 -25.49
N ALA A 211 -3.43 -11.95 -25.65
CA ALA A 211 -2.53 -12.67 -24.75
C ALA A 211 -2.58 -12.09 -23.33
N ALA A 212 -2.59 -10.75 -23.20
CA ALA A 212 -2.73 -10.12 -21.89
C ALA A 212 -4.05 -10.51 -21.20
N ALA A 213 -5.17 -10.46 -21.91
CA ALA A 213 -6.48 -10.79 -21.36
C ALA A 213 -6.61 -12.27 -20.98
N ALA A 214 -6.11 -13.17 -21.85
CA ALA A 214 -6.15 -14.61 -21.57
C ALA A 214 -5.40 -14.97 -20.30
N LEU A 215 -4.16 -14.48 -20.13
CA LEU A 215 -3.37 -14.74 -18.94
C LEU A 215 -3.97 -14.06 -17.69
N ALA A 216 -4.50 -12.85 -17.83
CA ALA A 216 -5.16 -12.17 -16.71
C ALA A 216 -6.39 -12.95 -16.21
N CYS A 217 -7.20 -13.52 -17.12
CA CYS A 217 -8.32 -14.39 -16.77
C CYS A 217 -7.85 -15.69 -16.09
N GLU A 218 -6.85 -16.36 -16.64
CA GLU A 218 -6.28 -17.59 -16.06
C GLU A 218 -5.82 -17.39 -14.63
N LEU A 219 -5.03 -16.35 -14.36
CA LEU A 219 -4.55 -16.03 -13.03
C LEU A 219 -5.68 -15.56 -12.08
N ALA A 220 -6.70 -14.90 -12.62
CA ALA A 220 -7.88 -14.53 -11.84
C ALA A 220 -8.70 -15.77 -11.44
N GLU A 221 -8.89 -16.75 -12.32
CA GLU A 221 -9.53 -18.03 -12.02
C GLU A 221 -8.74 -18.82 -10.98
N LEU A 222 -7.42 -18.89 -11.11
CA LEU A 222 -6.53 -19.49 -10.11
C LEU A 222 -6.73 -18.81 -8.76
N THR A 223 -6.67 -17.47 -8.71
CA THR A 223 -6.90 -16.70 -7.50
C THR A 223 -8.24 -17.03 -6.85
N TRP A 224 -9.30 -17.03 -7.65
CA TRP A 224 -10.65 -17.34 -7.17
C TRP A 224 -10.78 -18.75 -6.63
N SER A 225 -10.11 -19.73 -7.25
CA SER A 225 -10.05 -21.10 -6.75
C SER A 225 -9.40 -21.19 -5.36
N MET A 226 -8.41 -20.33 -5.09
CA MET A 226 -7.67 -20.25 -3.84
C MET A 226 -8.31 -19.34 -2.78
N ARG A 227 -9.44 -18.63 -3.06
CA ARG A 227 -10.01 -17.58 -2.17
C ARG A 227 -10.22 -18.01 -0.72
N ASN A 228 -10.53 -19.30 -0.48
CA ASN A 228 -10.71 -19.81 0.88
C ASN A 228 -9.41 -19.93 1.68
N ARG A 229 -8.24 -19.96 1.02
CA ARG A 229 -6.92 -19.98 1.67
C ARG A 229 -6.55 -18.63 2.27
N PHE A 230 -7.21 -17.53 1.86
CA PHE A 230 -7.06 -16.21 2.46
C PHE A 230 -7.82 -16.06 3.79
N ARG A 231 -8.53 -17.08 4.24
CA ARG A 231 -9.15 -17.06 5.56
C ARG A 231 -8.08 -17.37 6.62
N LYS A 232 -8.00 -16.52 7.64
CA LYS A 232 -7.09 -16.70 8.77
C LYS A 232 -7.88 -16.62 10.07
N THR A 233 -7.68 -17.61 10.94
CA THR A 233 -8.15 -17.54 12.32
C THR A 233 -7.16 -16.68 13.11
N MET A 234 -7.69 -15.68 13.80
CA MET A 234 -6.90 -14.77 14.63
C MET A 234 -6.82 -15.33 16.04
N THR A 235 -5.69 -15.08 16.72
CA THR A 235 -5.58 -15.30 18.16
C THR A 235 -6.55 -14.36 18.88
N THR A 236 -7.38 -14.88 19.75
CA THR A 236 -8.31 -14.06 20.53
C THR A 236 -7.58 -13.20 21.55
N LEU A 237 -8.20 -12.10 21.99
CA LEU A 237 -7.63 -11.24 23.02
C LEU A 237 -7.29 -12.02 24.30
N ALA A 238 -8.17 -12.93 24.73
CA ALA A 238 -7.95 -13.76 25.92
C ALA A 238 -6.74 -14.69 25.77
N GLU A 239 -6.58 -15.34 24.63
CA GLU A 239 -5.41 -16.19 24.34
C GLU A 239 -4.13 -15.35 24.26
N ALA A 240 -4.17 -14.18 23.62
CA ALA A 240 -3.03 -13.28 23.54
C ALA A 240 -2.54 -12.84 24.94
N VAL A 241 -3.47 -12.45 25.81
CA VAL A 241 -3.17 -12.06 27.20
C VAL A 241 -2.61 -13.27 27.98
N ALA A 242 -3.15 -14.47 27.80
CA ALA A 242 -2.62 -15.66 28.46
C ALA A 242 -1.17 -15.97 28.05
N LEU A 243 -0.86 -15.86 26.76
CA LEU A 243 0.50 -16.02 26.22
C LEU A 243 1.44 -14.94 26.78
N ALA A 244 1.02 -13.67 26.79
CA ALA A 244 1.81 -12.58 27.34
C ALA A 244 2.09 -12.76 28.83
N LYS A 245 1.11 -13.20 29.59
CA LYS A 245 1.24 -13.46 31.03
C LYS A 245 2.22 -14.59 31.32
N ALA A 246 2.15 -15.67 30.56
CA ALA A 246 3.08 -16.79 30.70
C ALA A 246 4.53 -16.35 30.37
N ALA A 247 4.74 -15.65 29.27
CA ALA A 247 6.06 -15.14 28.88
C ALA A 247 6.63 -14.12 29.90
N GLY A 248 5.79 -13.25 30.44
CA GLY A 248 6.21 -12.27 31.45
C GLY A 248 6.54 -12.88 32.82
N ALA A 249 6.00 -14.07 33.12
CA ALA A 249 6.24 -14.78 34.38
C ALA A 249 7.50 -15.66 34.34
N ASP A 250 7.97 -16.06 33.18
CA ASP A 250 9.09 -17.00 33.03
C ASP A 250 10.15 -16.43 32.05
N PRO A 251 11.29 -15.95 32.56
CA PRO A 251 12.36 -15.39 31.72
C PRO A 251 13.05 -16.44 30.82
N ALA A 252 12.78 -17.73 31.00
CA ALA A 252 13.27 -18.79 30.10
C ALA A 252 12.43 -18.92 28.83
N LEU A 253 11.21 -18.39 28.82
CA LEU A 253 10.37 -18.38 27.62
C LEU A 253 10.81 -17.25 26.66
N PRO A 254 10.65 -17.49 25.34
CA PRO A 254 10.91 -16.44 24.35
C PRO A 254 9.90 -15.29 24.49
N ALA A 255 10.32 -14.10 24.07
CA ALA A 255 9.42 -12.95 23.98
C ALA A 255 8.28 -13.22 22.99
N VAL A 256 7.08 -12.79 23.34
CA VAL A 256 5.88 -12.90 22.51
C VAL A 256 5.60 -11.54 21.86
N LEU A 257 5.50 -11.52 20.51
CA LEU A 257 5.07 -10.36 19.76
C LEU A 257 3.58 -10.45 19.47
N LEU A 258 2.81 -9.50 19.98
CA LEU A 258 1.37 -9.36 19.74
C LEU A 258 1.16 -8.20 18.75
N ALA A 259 0.68 -8.51 17.55
CA ALA A 259 0.32 -7.51 16.56
C ALA A 259 -1.20 -7.28 16.58
N ASP A 260 -1.63 -6.07 16.93
CA ASP A 260 -3.03 -5.68 16.86
C ASP A 260 -3.38 -5.29 15.42
N VAL A 261 -4.07 -6.20 14.72
CA VAL A 261 -4.44 -5.99 13.31
C VAL A 261 -5.60 -5.00 13.15
N GLY A 262 -6.32 -4.72 14.21
CA GLY A 262 -7.39 -3.70 14.23
C GLY A 262 -6.87 -2.27 14.33
N ASP A 263 -5.61 -2.09 14.68
CA ASP A 263 -4.99 -0.78 14.85
C ASP A 263 -3.59 -0.73 14.24
N ASN A 264 -3.53 -0.60 12.92
CA ASN A 264 -2.29 -0.54 12.16
C ASN A 264 -2.02 0.89 11.66
N PRO A 265 -1.16 1.68 12.34
CA PRO A 265 -0.82 3.03 11.88
C PRO A 265 -0.17 3.05 10.49
N GLY A 266 0.56 1.99 10.11
CA GLY A 266 1.07 1.83 8.74
C GLY A 266 -0.04 1.65 7.69
N GLY A 267 -1.23 1.27 8.10
CA GLY A 267 -2.46 1.21 7.29
C GLY A 267 -3.37 2.42 7.45
N GLY A 268 -2.95 3.45 8.19
CA GLY A 268 -3.70 4.69 8.38
C GLY A 268 -4.61 4.74 9.60
N SER A 269 -4.53 3.76 10.50
CA SER A 269 -5.24 3.85 11.79
C SER A 269 -4.56 4.84 12.74
N ARG A 270 -5.27 5.24 13.78
CA ARG A 270 -4.78 6.25 14.72
C ARG A 270 -3.72 5.74 15.69
N GLY A 271 -3.63 4.43 15.96
CA GLY A 271 -2.71 3.86 16.93
C GLY A 271 -3.14 4.14 18.38
N ASN A 272 -4.45 4.21 18.64
CA ASN A 272 -5.00 4.53 19.97
C ASN A 272 -6.06 3.54 20.47
N THR A 273 -6.20 2.39 19.80
CA THR A 273 -7.09 1.31 20.25
C THR A 273 -6.61 0.75 21.59
N SER A 274 -7.47 0.78 22.60
CA SER A 274 -7.07 0.52 23.99
C SER A 274 -7.35 -0.90 24.50
N HIS A 275 -8.01 -1.76 23.69
CA HIS A 275 -8.47 -3.08 24.15
C HIS A 275 -7.35 -3.99 24.64
N LEU A 276 -6.25 -4.08 23.87
CA LEU A 276 -5.10 -4.90 24.26
C LEU A 276 -4.42 -4.33 25.50
N LEU A 277 -4.20 -3.00 25.57
CA LEU A 277 -3.59 -2.34 26.70
C LEU A 277 -4.40 -2.55 27.98
N GLN A 278 -5.72 -2.35 27.93
CA GLN A 278 -6.61 -2.57 29.07
C GLN A 278 -6.56 -4.02 29.56
N ALA A 279 -6.58 -4.97 28.63
CA ALA A 279 -6.57 -6.40 28.96
C ALA A 279 -5.22 -6.82 29.59
N LEU A 280 -4.09 -6.31 29.12
CA LEU A 280 -2.77 -6.56 29.71
C LEU A 280 -2.67 -5.99 31.13
N ILE A 281 -3.18 -4.77 31.35
CA ILE A 281 -3.21 -4.14 32.68
C ILE A 281 -4.12 -4.93 33.63
N ALA A 282 -5.34 -5.28 33.21
CA ALA A 282 -6.30 -6.01 34.01
C ALA A 282 -5.79 -7.41 34.43
N ALA A 283 -4.98 -8.03 33.57
CA ALA A 283 -4.36 -9.34 33.84
C ALA A 283 -3.04 -9.24 34.63
N ASP A 284 -2.58 -8.04 34.96
CA ASP A 284 -1.29 -7.77 35.63
C ASP A 284 -0.12 -8.45 34.88
N VAL A 285 -0.04 -8.26 33.57
CA VAL A 285 1.03 -8.82 32.74
C VAL A 285 2.32 -8.05 32.99
N GLN A 286 3.37 -8.77 33.43
CA GLN A 286 4.67 -8.21 33.71
C GLN A 286 5.58 -8.20 32.47
N GLY A 287 6.47 -7.21 32.35
CA GLY A 287 7.46 -7.13 31.27
C GLY A 287 6.86 -6.83 29.87
N ALA A 288 5.60 -6.40 29.81
CA ALA A 288 4.98 -6.01 28.54
C ALA A 288 5.48 -4.60 28.12
N VAL A 289 5.73 -4.46 26.83
CA VAL A 289 6.00 -3.18 26.16
C VAL A 289 4.98 -2.99 25.06
N LEU A 290 4.24 -1.90 25.06
CA LEU A 290 3.33 -1.51 24.00
C LEU A 290 3.93 -0.30 23.26
N GLY A 291 4.09 -0.42 22.01
CA GLY A 291 4.54 0.66 21.15
C GLY A 291 3.71 0.64 19.85
N VAL A 292 3.21 1.66 19.43
CA VAL A 292 3.03 3.06 19.80
C VAL A 292 1.60 3.25 20.30
N PHE A 293 1.37 4.16 21.25
CA PHE A 293 0.03 4.56 21.64
C PHE A 293 -0.12 6.06 21.40
N ASN A 294 -0.98 6.45 20.50
CA ASN A 294 -1.18 7.85 20.11
C ASN A 294 -2.28 8.50 20.95
N ASP A 295 -1.89 9.33 21.91
CA ASP A 295 -2.79 10.14 22.75
C ASP A 295 -2.11 11.48 23.05
N GLU A 296 -2.40 12.48 22.24
CA GLU A 296 -1.80 13.81 22.32
C GLU A 296 -2.11 14.48 23.67
N ALA A 297 -3.35 14.33 24.15
CA ALA A 297 -3.77 14.93 25.42
C ALA A 297 -3.00 14.36 26.61
N LEU A 298 -2.86 13.02 26.64
CA LEU A 298 -2.12 12.33 27.69
C LEU A 298 -0.61 12.59 27.57
N ALA A 299 -0.05 12.62 26.38
CA ALA A 299 1.35 12.97 26.17
C ALA A 299 1.66 14.38 26.67
N GLY A 300 0.81 15.36 26.35
CA GLY A 300 0.93 16.72 26.87
C GLY A 300 0.80 16.81 28.41
N GLU A 301 -0.07 16.01 29.01
CA GLU A 301 -0.18 15.92 30.49
C GLU A 301 1.09 15.32 31.10
N ALA A 302 1.61 14.23 30.53
CA ALA A 302 2.84 13.59 30.99
C ALA A 302 4.04 14.56 30.94
N GLN A 303 4.18 15.32 29.85
CA GLN A 303 5.23 16.34 29.73
C GLN A 303 5.13 17.43 30.82
N ARG A 304 3.92 17.94 31.09
CA ARG A 304 3.71 18.95 32.14
C ARG A 304 4.04 18.43 33.53
N ARG A 305 3.80 17.15 33.80
CA ARG A 305 4.08 16.51 35.10
C ARG A 305 5.56 16.23 35.30
N GLY A 306 6.29 15.96 34.23
CA GLY A 306 7.71 15.71 34.25
C GLY A 306 8.11 14.27 34.63
N ILE A 307 9.36 13.94 34.36
CA ILE A 307 9.95 12.61 34.62
C ILE A 307 9.84 12.26 36.11
N GLY A 308 9.50 11.02 36.42
CA GLY A 308 9.33 10.50 37.76
C GLY A 308 7.93 10.70 38.37
N ALA A 309 7.09 11.53 37.78
CA ALA A 309 5.73 11.78 38.28
C ALA A 309 4.85 10.54 38.12
N SER A 310 4.13 10.20 39.20
CA SER A 310 3.10 9.16 39.21
C SER A 310 1.72 9.80 39.28
N PHE A 311 0.78 9.33 38.46
CA PHE A 311 -0.56 9.88 38.39
C PHE A 311 -1.57 8.87 37.83
N LYS A 312 -2.84 9.16 38.02
CA LYS A 312 -3.93 8.41 37.40
C LYS A 312 -4.13 8.97 36.00
N ALA A 313 -3.57 8.29 35.03
CA ALA A 313 -3.64 8.67 33.62
C ALA A 313 -5.03 8.39 33.04
N LYS A 314 -5.52 9.32 32.21
CA LYS A 314 -6.77 9.20 31.48
C LYS A 314 -6.45 9.01 30.01
N PHE A 315 -6.50 7.77 29.56
CA PHE A 315 -6.27 7.39 28.17
C PHE A 315 -7.48 7.72 27.30
N ASN A 316 -7.25 8.19 26.11
CA ASN A 316 -8.28 8.53 25.10
C ASN A 316 -9.35 9.52 25.63
N SER A 317 -9.01 10.38 26.58
CA SER A 317 -9.97 11.28 27.22
C SER A 317 -10.55 12.35 26.28
N ALA A 318 -9.88 12.63 25.17
CA ALA A 318 -10.31 13.58 24.12
C ALA A 318 -10.95 12.90 22.90
N GLU A 319 -11.08 11.57 22.90
CA GLU A 319 -11.64 10.83 21.78
C GLU A 319 -13.17 10.73 21.89
N GLU A 320 -13.85 10.99 20.76
CA GLU A 320 -15.30 10.82 20.61
C GLU A 320 -15.66 9.51 19.90
N ASP A 321 -14.64 8.79 19.38
CA ASP A 321 -14.82 7.56 18.62
C ASP A 321 -15.07 6.35 19.53
N SER A 322 -16.05 5.53 19.15
CA SER A 322 -16.41 4.31 19.87
C SER A 322 -15.35 3.20 19.83
N LEU A 323 -14.39 3.25 18.89
CA LEU A 323 -13.33 2.25 18.74
C LEU A 323 -12.20 2.44 19.77
N SER A 324 -12.06 3.64 20.33
CA SER A 324 -11.01 4.02 21.25
C SER A 324 -11.60 4.47 22.58
N GLN A 325 -12.15 3.51 23.34
CA GLN A 325 -12.84 3.81 24.60
C GLN A 325 -11.90 4.46 25.63
N PRO A 326 -12.32 5.57 26.28
CA PRO A 326 -11.59 6.15 27.39
C PRO A 326 -11.46 5.17 28.55
N PHE A 327 -10.30 5.15 29.19
CA PHE A 327 -10.08 4.39 30.43
C PHE A 327 -9.02 5.06 31.30
N GLU A 328 -8.95 4.65 32.57
CA GLU A 328 -8.02 5.20 33.54
C GLU A 328 -7.10 4.10 34.09
N ALA A 329 -5.82 4.39 34.23
CA ALA A 329 -4.85 3.53 34.87
C ALA A 329 -3.76 4.31 35.61
N GLN A 330 -3.11 3.69 36.60
CA GLN A 330 -1.94 4.26 37.25
C GLN A 330 -0.77 4.29 36.26
N ALA A 331 -0.13 5.41 36.13
CA ALA A 331 1.00 5.63 35.25
C ALA A 331 2.13 6.38 35.94
N LYS A 332 3.37 6.15 35.47
CA LYS A 332 4.56 6.90 35.89
C LYS A 332 5.30 7.35 34.63
N VAL A 333 5.69 8.62 34.59
CA VAL A 333 6.51 9.18 33.51
C VAL A 333 7.95 8.71 33.70
N LEU A 334 8.51 8.02 32.70
CA LEU A 334 9.87 7.46 32.77
C LEU A 334 10.88 8.26 31.96
N ALA A 335 10.44 8.85 30.83
CA ALA A 335 11.29 9.61 29.89
C ALA A 335 10.54 10.80 29.32
#